data_71887d265f34d03d514a19d0b35c47e3
#
_entry.id   71887d265f34d03d514a19d0b35c47e3
#
_cell.length_a   1.000
_cell.length_b   1.000
_cell.length_c   1.000
_cell.angle_alpha   90.00
_cell.angle_beta   90.00
_cell.angle_gamma   90.00
#
_symmetry.space_group_name_H-M   'P 1'
#
loop_
_entity.id
_entity.type
_entity.pdbx_description
1 polymer ?
#
loop_
_entity_poly.entity_id
_entity_poly.type
_entity_poly.pdbx_seq_one_letter_code
_entity_poly.pdbx_strand_id
1 'polypeptide(L)'
;MCRIRHGFVEINQDGRRRSRQNPDMQKIPFIDSHTGGEPTRVILDGFPALTSPTLAGRVAELQSQHDHYRAAVCGEPKASEITVGALLLPPITAGSVASVIFFNNVGYLGMCGHGAIGVIATLQYLGRITTGVHQIDTPVGIVTCALHGDGSVAIENVPAYRYRHNVDVAVEGFGTVCGDIAWGGNWFFLVDANEHGFGREHIPALMTFARALREALGRQGVTGKDGAEIDHVELFGKPSTSEYDSRNFVLCPGSEYDRSPCGTGTSAKLACLAADGKLAEGAIWRQESIVGSVFEGSYRNAANGITPTIRGRAFMCGEGSLLFDSSDPFQWGIR
;
A
#
# COMPACT_ATOMS: atom_id res chain seq x y z
N MET A 1 28.87 -23.85 39.66
CA MET A 1 29.54 -24.37 38.42
C MET A 1 28.41 -24.73 37.43
N CYS A 2 28.12 -23.85 36.49
CA CYS A 2 27.12 -24.09 35.47
C CYS A 2 27.79 -24.69 34.24
N ARG A 3 27.46 -25.94 33.89
CA ARG A 3 28.01 -26.61 32.70
C ARG A 3 27.20 -26.18 31.48
N ILE A 4 27.80 -25.36 30.61
CA ILE A 4 27.28 -25.07 29.28
C ILE A 4 27.48 -26.30 28.41
N ARG A 5 26.39 -26.98 28.02
CA ARG A 5 26.42 -28.04 27.00
C ARG A 5 26.51 -27.37 25.63
N HIS A 6 27.65 -27.45 24.99
CA HIS A 6 27.81 -27.09 23.57
C HIS A 6 27.07 -28.14 22.75
N GLY A 7 26.01 -27.72 22.09
CA GLY A 7 25.33 -28.52 21.07
C GLY A 7 26.26 -28.68 19.87
N PHE A 8 26.65 -29.92 19.56
CA PHE A 8 27.41 -30.23 18.35
C PHE A 8 26.54 -29.98 17.11
N VAL A 9 27.02 -29.14 16.21
CA VAL A 9 26.49 -29.00 14.86
C VAL A 9 27.06 -30.13 14.03
N GLU A 10 26.22 -31.08 13.59
CA GLU A 10 26.66 -32.12 12.67
C GLU A 10 26.93 -31.52 11.31
N ILE A 11 28.15 -31.54 10.86
CA ILE A 11 28.59 -31.13 9.53
C ILE A 11 28.78 -32.38 8.70
N ASN A 12 28.19 -32.47 7.49
CA ASN A 12 28.43 -33.54 6.54
C ASN A 12 29.89 -33.49 6.03
N GLN A 13 30.38 -34.63 5.49
CA GLN A 13 31.69 -34.72 4.86
C GLN A 13 31.97 -33.67 3.76
N ASP A 14 30.93 -33.04 3.21
CA ASP A 14 31.02 -31.99 2.20
C ASP A 14 30.94 -30.55 2.77
N GLY A 15 31.06 -30.37 4.11
CA GLY A 15 31.05 -29.04 4.75
C GLY A 15 29.71 -28.26 4.71
N ARG A 16 28.64 -28.91 4.29
CA ARG A 16 27.29 -28.27 4.25
C ARG A 16 26.52 -28.56 5.55
N ARG A 17 25.95 -27.50 6.14
CA ARG A 17 25.02 -27.62 7.27
C ARG A 17 23.78 -28.40 6.82
N ARG A 18 23.50 -29.56 7.43
CA ARG A 18 22.15 -30.14 7.35
C ARG A 18 21.21 -29.24 8.15
N SER A 19 20.33 -28.49 7.52
CA SER A 19 19.15 -28.02 8.20
C SER A 19 18.32 -29.26 8.56
N ARG A 20 18.07 -29.50 9.84
CA ARG A 20 16.99 -30.41 10.25
C ARG A 20 15.70 -29.73 9.76
N GLN A 21 15.22 -30.13 8.61
CA GLN A 21 13.89 -29.74 8.17
C GLN A 21 12.92 -30.46 9.08
N ASN A 22 12.20 -29.73 9.93
CA ASN A 22 11.03 -30.26 10.60
C ASN A 22 10.01 -30.61 9.49
N PRO A 23 9.64 -31.90 9.28
CA PRO A 23 8.77 -32.29 8.18
C PRO A 23 7.36 -31.70 8.27
N ASP A 24 6.97 -31.20 9.44
CA ASP A 24 5.62 -30.66 9.71
C ASP A 24 5.55 -29.13 9.59
N MET A 25 6.63 -28.48 9.12
CA MET A 25 6.69 -27.02 9.01
C MET A 25 6.24 -26.53 7.64
N GLN A 26 5.09 -25.87 7.56
CA GLN A 26 4.65 -25.18 6.34
C GLN A 26 5.56 -24.00 6.06
N LYS A 27 5.86 -23.76 4.78
CA LYS A 27 6.68 -22.64 4.30
C LYS A 27 5.89 -21.80 3.30
N ILE A 28 5.91 -20.51 3.50
CA ILE A 28 5.30 -19.53 2.58
C ILE A 28 6.43 -18.66 2.01
N PRO A 29 6.85 -18.88 0.74
CA PRO A 29 7.89 -18.09 0.11
C PRO A 29 7.39 -16.66 -0.18
N PHE A 30 8.27 -15.68 0.07
CA PHE A 30 7.96 -14.29 -0.13
C PHE A 30 9.16 -13.50 -0.66
N ILE A 31 8.85 -12.35 -1.24
CA ILE A 31 9.80 -11.28 -1.54
C ILE A 31 9.28 -10.00 -0.91
N ASP A 32 10.13 -9.34 -0.12
CA ASP A 32 9.85 -8.05 0.48
C ASP A 32 10.50 -6.93 -0.34
N SER A 33 9.74 -5.86 -0.53
CA SER A 33 10.19 -4.61 -1.14
C SER A 33 9.63 -3.43 -0.37
N HIS A 34 10.14 -2.24 -0.64
CA HIS A 34 9.45 -1.00 -0.28
C HIS A 34 9.28 -0.11 -1.50
N THR A 35 8.17 0.61 -1.57
CA THR A 35 7.93 1.66 -2.55
C THR A 35 7.84 2.98 -1.80
N GLY A 36 8.82 3.85 -2.01
CA GLY A 36 8.87 5.12 -1.29
C GLY A 36 8.95 4.99 0.25
N GLY A 37 9.44 3.87 0.77
CA GLY A 37 9.49 3.58 2.21
C GLY A 37 8.32 2.72 2.72
N GLU A 38 7.23 2.60 1.98
CA GLU A 38 6.09 1.77 2.37
C GLU A 38 6.31 0.31 1.97
N PRO A 39 6.26 -0.65 2.96
CA PRO A 39 6.64 -2.04 2.70
C PRO A 39 5.56 -2.81 1.96
N THR A 40 6.00 -3.67 1.03
CA THR A 40 5.16 -4.65 0.34
C THR A 40 5.80 -6.01 0.43
N ARG A 41 5.04 -7.01 0.92
CA ARG A 41 5.40 -8.43 0.92
C ARG A 41 4.64 -9.16 -0.17
N VAL A 42 5.35 -9.59 -1.21
CA VAL A 42 4.77 -10.41 -2.28
C VAL A 42 4.87 -11.88 -1.89
N ILE A 43 3.71 -12.53 -1.73
CA ILE A 43 3.59 -13.95 -1.46
C ILE A 43 3.59 -14.69 -2.78
N LEU A 44 4.54 -15.60 -2.95
CA LEU A 44 4.77 -16.30 -4.21
C LEU A 44 4.02 -17.64 -4.31
N ASP A 45 3.76 -18.28 -3.17
CA ASP A 45 3.12 -19.60 -3.06
C ASP A 45 2.75 -19.90 -1.59
N GLY A 46 2.16 -21.07 -1.34
CA GLY A 46 1.90 -21.60 0.01
C GLY A 46 0.55 -21.20 0.61
N PHE A 47 -0.25 -20.40 -0.09
CA PHE A 47 -1.65 -20.18 0.27
C PHE A 47 -2.52 -21.33 -0.23
N PRO A 48 -3.72 -21.53 0.35
CA PRO A 48 -4.67 -22.53 -0.14
C PRO A 48 -5.05 -22.29 -1.60
N ALA A 49 -5.37 -23.37 -2.31
CA ALA A 49 -5.91 -23.29 -3.66
C ALA A 49 -7.27 -22.58 -3.64
N LEU A 50 -7.39 -21.48 -4.39
CA LEU A 50 -8.63 -20.72 -4.51
C LEU A 50 -9.38 -21.17 -5.76
N THR A 51 -10.66 -21.50 -5.59
CA THR A 51 -11.47 -22.15 -6.61
C THR A 51 -12.35 -21.21 -7.43
N SER A 52 -12.65 -20.03 -6.89
CA SER A 52 -13.47 -19.05 -7.59
C SER A 52 -12.84 -18.58 -8.91
N PRO A 53 -13.63 -18.48 -9.99
CA PRO A 53 -13.14 -18.02 -11.29
C PRO A 53 -12.83 -16.52 -11.32
N THR A 54 -13.33 -15.74 -10.34
CA THR A 54 -13.10 -14.29 -10.27
C THR A 54 -12.24 -13.92 -9.07
N LEU A 55 -11.45 -12.82 -9.18
CA LEU A 55 -10.65 -12.34 -8.05
C LEU A 55 -11.52 -11.89 -6.87
N ALA A 56 -12.64 -11.24 -7.12
CA ALA A 56 -13.58 -10.88 -6.05
C ALA A 56 -14.09 -12.12 -5.29
N GLY A 57 -14.41 -13.19 -6.01
CA GLY A 57 -14.79 -14.48 -5.40
C GLY A 57 -13.62 -15.11 -4.61
N ARG A 58 -12.39 -15.04 -5.11
CA ARG A 58 -11.19 -15.51 -4.38
C ARG A 58 -10.94 -14.72 -3.10
N VAL A 59 -11.18 -13.40 -3.12
CA VAL A 59 -11.14 -12.57 -1.90
C VAL A 59 -12.18 -13.06 -0.89
N ALA A 60 -13.41 -13.31 -1.33
CA ALA A 60 -14.47 -13.84 -0.45
C ALA A 60 -14.14 -15.23 0.13
N GLU A 61 -13.51 -16.11 -0.66
CA GLU A 61 -12.97 -17.40 -0.19
C GLU A 61 -11.91 -17.21 0.89
N LEU A 62 -10.93 -16.33 0.65
CA LEU A 62 -9.88 -16.00 1.64
C LEU A 62 -10.51 -15.46 2.92
N GLN A 63 -11.41 -14.47 2.82
CA GLN A 63 -12.06 -13.86 3.98
C GLN A 63 -12.84 -14.87 4.83
N SER A 64 -13.60 -15.75 4.18
CA SER A 64 -14.51 -16.66 4.90
C SER A 64 -13.84 -17.91 5.42
N GLN A 65 -12.76 -18.40 4.79
CA GLN A 65 -12.19 -19.72 5.09
C GLN A 65 -10.72 -19.67 5.47
N HIS A 66 -9.96 -18.65 5.03
CA HIS A 66 -8.50 -18.63 5.08
C HIS A 66 -7.91 -17.32 5.58
N ASP A 67 -8.68 -16.46 6.25
CA ASP A 67 -8.21 -15.13 6.69
C ASP A 67 -7.00 -15.19 7.65
N HIS A 68 -6.82 -16.31 8.34
CA HIS A 68 -5.66 -16.53 9.19
C HIS A 68 -4.32 -16.47 8.42
N TYR A 69 -4.30 -16.79 7.12
CA TYR A 69 -3.10 -16.61 6.28
C TYR A 69 -2.75 -15.12 6.14
N ARG A 70 -3.74 -14.27 5.83
CA ARG A 70 -3.55 -12.82 5.77
C ARG A 70 -3.00 -12.29 7.08
N ALA A 71 -3.66 -12.59 8.19
CA ALA A 71 -3.26 -12.15 9.51
C ALA A 71 -1.81 -12.56 9.84
N ALA A 72 -1.42 -13.79 9.50
CA ALA A 72 -0.09 -14.31 9.80
C ALA A 72 1.03 -13.70 8.96
N VAL A 73 0.77 -13.35 7.68
CA VAL A 73 1.83 -12.81 6.81
C VAL A 73 1.97 -11.29 6.86
N CYS A 74 0.94 -10.58 7.39
CA CYS A 74 0.94 -9.12 7.56
C CYS A 74 0.92 -8.67 9.01
N GLY A 75 0.84 -9.60 9.99
CA GLY A 75 0.78 -9.30 11.41
C GLY A 75 1.97 -9.84 12.17
N GLU A 76 2.07 -9.40 13.43
CA GLU A 76 3.07 -9.91 14.36
C GLU A 76 2.86 -11.41 14.66
N PRO A 77 3.93 -12.17 14.87
CA PRO A 77 5.34 -11.77 14.94
C PRO A 77 6.09 -11.81 13.62
N LYS A 78 5.44 -12.12 12.48
CA LYS A 78 6.10 -12.35 11.18
C LYS A 78 6.18 -11.11 10.30
N ALA A 79 5.41 -10.08 10.64
CA ALA A 79 5.38 -8.77 9.98
C ALA A 79 5.08 -7.67 11.00
N SER A 80 4.73 -6.49 10.52
CA SER A 80 4.29 -5.35 11.33
C SER A 80 3.01 -4.77 10.73
N GLU A 81 2.32 -3.93 11.50
CA GLU A 81 1.03 -3.32 11.14
C GLU A 81 1.05 -2.51 9.83
N ILE A 82 2.25 -2.08 9.40
CA ILE A 82 2.44 -1.32 8.16
C ILE A 82 2.60 -2.20 6.92
N THR A 83 2.76 -3.51 7.09
CA THR A 83 3.07 -4.41 5.98
C THR A 83 1.84 -4.62 5.09
N VAL A 84 1.95 -4.27 3.81
CA VAL A 84 0.97 -4.64 2.80
C VAL A 84 1.40 -5.94 2.13
N GLY A 85 0.52 -6.94 2.18
CA GLY A 85 0.67 -8.20 1.49
C GLY A 85 0.11 -8.14 0.08
N ALA A 86 0.74 -8.86 -0.84
CA ALA A 86 0.30 -9.05 -2.21
C ALA A 86 0.40 -10.54 -2.56
N LEU A 87 -0.74 -11.24 -2.60
CA LEU A 87 -0.79 -12.63 -3.05
C LEU A 87 -0.70 -12.68 -4.56
N LEU A 88 0.40 -13.23 -5.07
CA LEU A 88 0.63 -13.38 -6.51
C LEU A 88 -0.03 -14.68 -7.00
N LEU A 89 -0.89 -14.55 -7.97
CA LEU A 89 -1.65 -15.65 -8.58
C LEU A 89 -1.41 -15.70 -10.09
N PRO A 90 -1.64 -16.86 -10.74
CA PRO A 90 -1.71 -16.92 -12.19
C PRO A 90 -2.73 -15.94 -12.76
N PRO A 91 -2.45 -15.31 -13.92
CA PRO A 91 -3.36 -14.36 -14.55
C PRO A 91 -4.69 -15.02 -14.90
N ILE A 92 -5.79 -14.27 -14.70
CA ILE A 92 -7.14 -14.69 -15.13
C ILE A 92 -7.43 -14.16 -16.53
N THR A 93 -6.98 -12.92 -16.82
CA THR A 93 -7.23 -12.26 -18.09
C THR A 93 -6.09 -12.55 -19.07
N ALA A 94 -6.44 -12.87 -20.32
CA ALA A 94 -5.44 -13.02 -21.37
C ALA A 94 -4.68 -11.69 -21.59
N GLY A 95 -3.35 -11.75 -21.57
CA GLY A 95 -2.47 -10.57 -21.69
C GLY A 95 -2.03 -9.98 -20.35
N SER A 96 -2.66 -10.31 -19.24
CA SER A 96 -2.14 -9.99 -17.90
C SER A 96 -0.93 -10.85 -17.57
N VAL A 97 0.06 -10.28 -16.88
CA VAL A 97 1.28 -10.99 -16.46
C VAL A 97 1.09 -11.72 -15.12
N ALA A 98 0.12 -11.29 -14.32
CA ALA A 98 -0.26 -11.91 -13.05
C ALA A 98 -1.65 -11.43 -12.61
N SER A 99 -2.26 -12.17 -11.68
CA SER A 99 -3.35 -11.67 -10.84
C SER A 99 -2.83 -11.41 -9.43
N VAL A 100 -3.36 -10.39 -8.75
CA VAL A 100 -2.88 -9.96 -7.43
C VAL A 100 -4.06 -9.67 -6.52
N ILE A 101 -4.00 -10.19 -5.28
CA ILE A 101 -4.89 -9.80 -4.20
C ILE A 101 -4.07 -9.06 -3.15
N PHE A 102 -4.37 -7.78 -2.95
CA PHE A 102 -3.74 -6.96 -1.91
C PHE A 102 -4.49 -7.06 -0.59
N PHE A 103 -3.75 -7.01 0.51
CA PHE A 103 -4.30 -7.03 1.85
C PHE A 103 -3.32 -6.41 2.85
N ASN A 104 -3.79 -6.05 4.04
CA ASN A 104 -2.99 -5.56 5.15
C ASN A 104 -3.41 -6.23 6.47
N ASN A 105 -2.96 -5.70 7.59
CA ASN A 105 -3.33 -6.18 8.92
C ASN A 105 -4.84 -6.06 9.22
N VAL A 106 -5.55 -5.14 8.57
CA VAL A 106 -7.00 -4.88 8.78
C VAL A 106 -7.87 -5.73 7.86
N GLY A 107 -7.52 -5.88 6.58
CA GLY A 107 -8.36 -6.57 5.60
C GLY A 107 -7.81 -6.60 4.18
N TYR A 108 -8.72 -6.83 3.24
CA TYR A 108 -8.40 -6.94 1.81
C TYR A 108 -8.63 -5.60 1.12
N LEU A 109 -7.73 -5.27 0.20
CA LEU A 109 -7.72 -4.02 -0.56
C LEU A 109 -8.14 -4.30 -1.99
N GLY A 110 -8.97 -3.45 -2.56
CA GLY A 110 -9.35 -3.56 -3.98
C GLY A 110 -8.18 -3.29 -4.91
N MET A 111 -7.38 -2.28 -4.58
CA MET A 111 -6.16 -1.86 -5.28
C MET A 111 -5.21 -1.21 -4.29
N CYS A 112 -3.91 -1.30 -4.57
CA CYS A 112 -2.87 -0.64 -3.77
C CYS A 112 -1.78 -0.12 -4.72
N GLY A 113 -1.59 1.22 -4.77
CA GLY A 113 -0.66 1.86 -5.69
C GLY A 113 0.80 1.47 -5.44
N HIS A 114 1.30 1.66 -4.22
CA HIS A 114 2.68 1.28 -3.87
C HIS A 114 2.89 -0.23 -3.97
N GLY A 115 1.87 -1.04 -3.58
CA GLY A 115 1.90 -2.49 -3.71
C GLY A 115 1.99 -2.96 -5.16
N ALA A 116 1.27 -2.33 -6.09
CA ALA A 116 1.34 -2.66 -7.51
C ALA A 116 2.72 -2.30 -8.09
N ILE A 117 3.33 -1.17 -7.71
CA ILE A 117 4.72 -0.84 -8.06
C ILE A 117 5.66 -1.93 -7.53
N GLY A 118 5.49 -2.36 -6.27
CA GLY A 118 6.26 -3.45 -5.64
C GLY A 118 6.11 -4.78 -6.36
N VAL A 119 4.89 -5.15 -6.77
CA VAL A 119 4.62 -6.38 -7.54
C VAL A 119 5.31 -6.36 -8.91
N ILE A 120 5.22 -5.27 -9.66
CA ILE A 120 5.89 -5.15 -10.96
C ILE A 120 7.41 -5.23 -10.81
N ALA A 121 7.98 -4.56 -9.82
CA ALA A 121 9.41 -4.65 -9.52
C ALA A 121 9.81 -6.09 -9.09
N THR A 122 8.96 -6.78 -8.33
CA THR A 122 9.17 -8.18 -7.96
C THR A 122 9.13 -9.11 -9.17
N LEU A 123 8.18 -8.92 -10.10
CA LEU A 123 8.11 -9.70 -11.33
C LEU A 123 9.35 -9.48 -12.22
N GLN A 124 9.86 -8.24 -12.27
CA GLN A 124 11.13 -7.94 -12.94
C GLN A 124 12.32 -8.64 -12.26
N TYR A 125 12.41 -8.57 -10.93
CA TYR A 125 13.44 -9.23 -10.13
C TYR A 125 13.46 -10.74 -10.36
N LEU A 126 12.29 -11.37 -10.47
CA LEU A 126 12.12 -12.79 -10.80
C LEU A 126 12.40 -13.13 -12.27
N GLY A 127 12.73 -12.16 -13.12
CA GLY A 127 12.93 -12.36 -14.54
C GLY A 127 11.68 -12.74 -15.34
N ARG A 128 10.47 -12.52 -14.76
CA ARG A 128 9.19 -12.87 -15.40
C ARG A 128 8.72 -11.81 -16.39
N ILE A 129 9.17 -10.57 -16.24
CA ILE A 129 8.89 -9.45 -17.15
C ILE A 129 10.15 -8.63 -17.40
N THR A 130 10.15 -7.87 -18.49
CA THR A 130 11.17 -6.89 -18.86
C THR A 130 10.54 -5.50 -18.95
N THR A 131 11.35 -4.47 -19.21
CA THR A 131 10.86 -3.10 -19.48
C THR A 131 9.76 -3.11 -20.54
N GLY A 132 8.68 -2.35 -20.29
CA GLY A 132 7.52 -2.27 -21.17
C GLY A 132 6.22 -2.07 -20.39
N VAL A 133 5.10 -2.13 -21.13
CA VAL A 133 3.77 -2.01 -20.57
C VAL A 133 3.23 -3.40 -20.24
N HIS A 134 2.74 -3.56 -19.02
CA HIS A 134 2.20 -4.81 -18.49
C HIS A 134 0.83 -4.58 -17.87
N GLN A 135 0.04 -5.63 -17.78
CA GLN A 135 -1.26 -5.62 -17.09
C GLN A 135 -1.25 -6.63 -15.96
N ILE A 136 -1.84 -6.25 -14.83
CA ILE A 136 -2.14 -7.15 -13.71
C ILE A 136 -3.64 -7.13 -13.44
N ASP A 137 -4.19 -8.30 -13.14
CA ASP A 137 -5.58 -8.40 -12.70
C ASP A 137 -5.65 -8.05 -11.21
N THR A 138 -6.63 -7.24 -10.81
CA THR A 138 -6.94 -6.93 -9.42
C THR A 138 -8.44 -7.14 -9.15
N PRO A 139 -8.90 -7.21 -7.90
CA PRO A 139 -10.33 -7.34 -7.58
C PRO A 139 -11.20 -6.22 -8.15
N VAL A 140 -10.64 -5.04 -8.43
CA VAL A 140 -11.36 -3.90 -9.02
C VAL A 140 -11.18 -3.77 -10.53
N GLY A 141 -10.45 -4.69 -11.17
CA GLY A 141 -10.23 -4.72 -12.61
C GLY A 141 -8.76 -4.78 -13.00
N ILE A 142 -8.50 -4.59 -14.29
CA ILE A 142 -7.14 -4.62 -14.87
C ILE A 142 -6.45 -3.31 -14.58
N VAL A 143 -5.22 -3.39 -14.07
CA VAL A 143 -4.34 -2.24 -13.83
C VAL A 143 -3.20 -2.28 -14.84
N THR A 144 -3.04 -1.19 -15.58
CA THR A 144 -1.93 -1.03 -16.53
C THR A 144 -0.73 -0.41 -15.83
N CYS A 145 0.42 -1.06 -15.97
CA CYS A 145 1.68 -0.66 -15.35
C CYS A 145 2.76 -0.54 -16.43
N ALA A 146 3.49 0.57 -16.47
CA ALA A 146 4.65 0.75 -17.35
C ALA A 146 5.93 0.66 -16.54
N LEU A 147 6.73 -0.39 -16.77
CA LEU A 147 8.05 -0.57 -16.21
C LEU A 147 9.09 0.12 -17.09
N HIS A 148 9.78 1.11 -16.56
CA HIS A 148 10.78 1.90 -17.26
C HIS A 148 12.19 1.33 -17.11
N GLY A 149 13.12 1.73 -18.02
CA GLY A 149 14.51 1.27 -18.01
C GLY A 149 15.33 1.70 -16.79
N ASP A 150 14.88 2.72 -16.06
CA ASP A 150 15.48 3.16 -14.79
C ASP A 150 14.93 2.38 -13.57
N GLY A 151 14.04 1.41 -13.79
CA GLY A 151 13.41 0.60 -12.75
C GLY A 151 12.23 1.28 -12.07
N SER A 152 11.82 2.48 -12.51
CA SER A 152 10.58 3.09 -12.05
C SER A 152 9.37 2.43 -12.71
N VAL A 153 8.23 2.48 -12.03
CA VAL A 153 6.95 1.95 -12.52
C VAL A 153 5.92 3.07 -12.51
N ALA A 154 5.27 3.29 -13.64
CA ALA A 154 4.11 4.16 -13.74
C ALA A 154 2.84 3.31 -13.76
N ILE A 155 1.84 3.70 -12.95
CA ILE A 155 0.55 3.03 -12.85
C ILE A 155 -0.53 3.99 -13.30
N GLU A 156 -1.33 3.60 -14.27
CA GLU A 156 -2.58 4.28 -14.58
C GLU A 156 -3.61 3.85 -13.54
N ASN A 157 -4.00 4.80 -12.69
CA ASN A 157 -4.94 4.55 -11.61
C ASN A 157 -6.39 4.66 -12.11
N VAL A 158 -7.34 4.27 -11.27
CA VAL A 158 -8.78 4.44 -11.52
C VAL A 158 -9.12 5.94 -11.68
N PRO A 159 -10.23 6.29 -12.38
CA PRO A 159 -10.67 7.68 -12.47
C PRO A 159 -10.81 8.32 -11.10
N ALA A 160 -10.28 9.53 -10.96
CA ALA A 160 -10.28 10.32 -9.73
C ALA A 160 -11.06 11.61 -9.92
N TYR A 161 -11.72 12.07 -8.85
CA TYR A 161 -12.52 13.29 -8.88
C TYR A 161 -12.66 13.93 -7.50
N ARG A 162 -12.79 15.26 -7.45
CA ARG A 162 -13.22 15.98 -6.24
C ARG A 162 -14.74 15.88 -6.10
N TYR A 163 -15.19 15.34 -4.96
CA TYR A 163 -16.62 15.16 -4.66
C TYR A 163 -17.21 16.40 -4.01
N ARG A 164 -16.54 16.96 -3.00
CA ARG A 164 -16.97 18.18 -2.29
C ARG A 164 -15.76 19.08 -2.06
N HIS A 165 -15.99 20.38 -2.16
CA HIS A 165 -14.98 21.41 -1.98
C HIS A 165 -15.26 22.21 -0.71
N ASN A 166 -14.21 22.57 0.04
CA ASN A 166 -14.29 23.42 1.22
C ASN A 166 -15.32 22.92 2.25
N VAL A 167 -15.15 21.69 2.73
CA VAL A 167 -16.02 21.11 3.77
C VAL A 167 -15.43 21.43 5.13
N ASP A 168 -16.21 22.12 5.97
CA ASP A 168 -15.84 22.43 7.35
C ASP A 168 -16.16 21.27 8.28
N VAL A 169 -15.20 20.91 9.15
CA VAL A 169 -15.32 19.89 10.17
C VAL A 169 -14.84 20.45 11.51
N ALA A 170 -15.69 20.39 12.53
CA ALA A 170 -15.32 20.81 13.88
C ALA A 170 -14.47 19.70 14.54
N VAL A 171 -13.20 19.97 14.82
CA VAL A 171 -12.25 19.01 15.39
C VAL A 171 -11.91 19.44 16.82
N GLU A 172 -12.18 18.55 17.76
CA GLU A 172 -11.91 18.82 19.18
C GLU A 172 -10.43 19.07 19.42
N GLY A 173 -10.12 20.17 20.09
CA GLY A 173 -8.74 20.62 20.35
C GLY A 173 -8.05 21.34 19.20
N PHE A 174 -8.65 21.35 17.99
CA PHE A 174 -8.06 21.95 16.78
C PHE A 174 -8.95 23.00 16.10
N GLY A 175 -10.20 23.16 16.57
CA GLY A 175 -11.15 24.11 16.00
C GLY A 175 -11.81 23.60 14.71
N THR A 176 -12.18 24.52 13.81
CA THR A 176 -12.78 24.17 12.52
C THR A 176 -11.69 23.95 11.48
N VAL A 177 -11.69 22.76 10.88
CA VAL A 177 -10.77 22.36 9.82
C VAL A 177 -11.53 22.32 8.49
N CYS A 178 -11.04 23.03 7.49
CA CYS A 178 -11.61 23.06 6.15
C CYS A 178 -10.81 22.15 5.22
N GLY A 179 -11.49 21.32 4.43
CA GLY A 179 -10.85 20.41 3.49
C GLY A 179 -11.74 19.98 2.34
N ASP A 180 -11.15 19.27 1.39
CA ASP A 180 -11.84 18.70 0.25
C ASP A 180 -12.12 17.22 0.44
N ILE A 181 -13.25 16.74 -0.07
CA ILE A 181 -13.55 15.30 -0.16
C ILE A 181 -13.32 14.89 -1.61
N ALA A 182 -12.41 13.94 -1.82
CA ALA A 182 -12.09 13.45 -3.15
C ALA A 182 -11.91 11.92 -3.18
N TRP A 183 -12.14 11.35 -4.36
CA TRP A 183 -11.93 9.96 -4.71
C TRP A 183 -10.67 9.83 -5.56
N GLY A 184 -9.75 8.98 -5.15
CA GLY A 184 -8.53 8.64 -5.90
C GLY A 184 -8.27 7.13 -5.99
N GLY A 185 -9.32 6.32 -5.78
CA GLY A 185 -9.26 4.87 -5.56
C GLY A 185 -9.59 4.47 -4.13
N ASN A 186 -9.54 5.44 -3.21
CA ASN A 186 -10.06 5.45 -1.86
C ASN A 186 -10.68 6.83 -1.59
N TRP A 187 -11.46 6.97 -0.51
CA TRP A 187 -12.01 8.25 -0.11
C TRP A 187 -11.05 9.00 0.81
N PHE A 188 -10.77 10.24 0.44
CA PHE A 188 -9.85 11.11 1.15
C PHE A 188 -10.56 12.37 1.66
N PHE A 189 -10.17 12.80 2.87
CA PHE A 189 -10.33 14.17 3.32
C PHE A 189 -8.96 14.86 3.23
N LEU A 190 -8.84 15.86 2.35
CA LEU A 190 -7.60 16.53 1.99
C LEU A 190 -7.55 17.91 2.64
N VAL A 191 -6.51 18.19 3.43
CA VAL A 191 -6.37 19.43 4.20
C VAL A 191 -5.06 20.12 3.86
N ASP A 192 -5.11 21.41 3.54
CA ASP A 192 -3.93 22.26 3.57
C ASP A 192 -3.55 22.56 5.03
N ALA A 193 -2.46 21.99 5.47
CA ALA A 193 -1.96 22.06 6.83
C ALA A 193 -0.58 22.77 6.90
N ASN A 194 -0.38 23.77 6.05
CA ASN A 194 0.89 24.51 5.93
C ASN A 194 1.37 25.19 7.24
N GLU A 195 0.48 25.38 8.21
CA GLU A 195 0.81 25.87 9.55
C GLU A 195 1.48 24.82 10.44
N HIS A 196 1.38 23.52 10.08
CA HIS A 196 2.05 22.44 10.78
C HIS A 196 3.41 22.15 10.17
N GLY A 197 4.35 21.70 11.00
CA GLY A 197 5.65 21.21 10.51
C GLY A 197 5.49 19.85 9.81
N PHE A 198 6.25 19.63 8.73
CA PHE A 198 6.26 18.39 7.95
C PHE A 198 7.64 17.70 7.95
N GLY A 199 8.34 17.73 9.09
CA GLY A 199 9.51 16.89 9.33
C GLY A 199 9.13 15.57 10.00
N ARG A 200 10.06 14.61 10.02
CA ARG A 200 9.82 13.32 10.72
C ARG A 200 9.56 13.51 12.21
N GLU A 201 10.13 14.55 12.81
CA GLU A 201 9.93 14.97 14.20
C GLU A 201 8.49 15.39 14.51
N HIS A 202 7.74 15.79 13.48
CA HIS A 202 6.34 16.21 13.61
C HIS A 202 5.32 15.05 13.44
N ILE A 203 5.76 13.85 13.06
CA ILE A 203 4.88 12.69 12.87
C ILE A 203 3.93 12.45 14.05
N PRO A 204 4.34 12.49 15.33
CA PRO A 204 3.42 12.30 16.45
C PRO A 204 2.31 13.34 16.51
N ALA A 205 2.62 14.61 16.22
CA ALA A 205 1.63 15.69 16.20
C ALA A 205 0.66 15.56 15.02
N LEU A 206 1.19 15.27 13.81
CA LEU A 206 0.37 15.03 12.62
C LEU A 206 -0.54 13.81 12.78
N MET A 207 -0.05 12.73 13.42
CA MET A 207 -0.84 11.55 13.77
C MET A 207 -2.01 11.92 14.69
N THR A 208 -1.75 12.70 15.75
CA THR A 208 -2.78 13.14 16.69
C THR A 208 -3.84 13.96 15.99
N PHE A 209 -3.43 14.92 15.16
CA PHE A 209 -4.34 15.77 14.40
C PHE A 209 -5.16 14.97 13.38
N ALA A 210 -4.52 14.12 12.57
CA ALA A 210 -5.21 13.34 11.55
C ALA A 210 -6.21 12.32 12.16
N ARG A 211 -5.88 11.71 13.30
CA ARG A 211 -6.80 10.81 14.03
C ARG A 211 -8.01 11.57 14.57
N ALA A 212 -7.80 12.72 15.23
CA ALA A 212 -8.89 13.55 15.72
C ALA A 212 -9.80 14.01 14.58
N LEU A 213 -9.25 14.37 13.44
CA LEU A 213 -9.99 14.76 12.26
C LEU A 213 -10.80 13.59 11.67
N ARG A 214 -10.22 12.39 11.55
CA ARG A 214 -10.94 11.20 11.07
C ARG A 214 -12.11 10.83 12.00
N GLU A 215 -11.90 10.88 13.30
CA GLU A 215 -12.98 10.68 14.29
C GLU A 215 -14.08 11.75 14.17
N ALA A 216 -13.70 13.01 13.96
CA ALA A 216 -14.65 14.10 13.78
C ALA A 216 -15.49 13.95 12.50
N LEU A 217 -14.89 13.48 11.37
CA LEU A 217 -15.61 13.14 10.15
C LEU A 217 -16.70 12.10 10.43
N GLY A 218 -16.36 11.01 11.11
CA GLY A 218 -17.31 9.95 11.46
C GLY A 218 -18.43 10.46 12.39
N ARG A 219 -18.10 11.18 13.45
CA ARG A 219 -19.09 11.74 14.41
C ARG A 219 -20.07 12.72 13.77
N GLN A 220 -19.62 13.50 12.77
CA GLN A 220 -20.44 14.51 12.09
C GLN A 220 -21.13 13.95 10.84
N GLY A 221 -20.97 12.66 10.52
CA GLY A 221 -21.57 12.04 9.35
C GLY A 221 -21.04 12.62 8.03
N VAL A 222 -19.81 13.12 8.01
CA VAL A 222 -19.15 13.59 6.77
C VAL A 222 -18.63 12.38 6.02
N THR A 223 -19.18 12.14 4.84
CA THR A 223 -18.92 10.95 4.03
C THR A 223 -18.55 11.29 2.59
N GLY A 224 -18.00 10.32 1.88
CA GLY A 224 -17.91 10.32 0.44
C GLY A 224 -19.28 10.14 -0.22
N LYS A 225 -19.28 9.87 -1.53
CA LYS A 225 -20.49 9.65 -2.30
C LYS A 225 -21.27 8.42 -1.78
N ASP A 226 -22.59 8.52 -1.78
CA ASP A 226 -23.53 7.48 -1.38
C ASP A 226 -23.32 6.96 0.07
N GLY A 227 -22.79 7.83 0.94
CA GLY A 227 -22.55 7.49 2.36
C GLY A 227 -21.25 6.70 2.60
N ALA A 228 -20.37 6.60 1.60
CA ALA A 228 -19.10 5.89 1.73
C ALA A 228 -18.22 6.51 2.83
N GLU A 229 -17.60 5.67 3.64
CA GLU A 229 -16.67 6.12 4.68
C GLU A 229 -15.46 6.82 4.06
N ILE A 230 -15.02 7.92 4.68
CA ILE A 230 -13.74 8.55 4.36
C ILE A 230 -12.69 7.84 5.22
N ASP A 231 -11.98 6.93 4.60
CA ASP A 231 -11.02 6.01 5.23
C ASP A 231 -9.61 6.59 5.36
N HIS A 232 -9.29 7.65 4.60
CA HIS A 232 -8.00 8.32 4.63
C HIS A 232 -8.13 9.81 4.97
N VAL A 233 -7.16 10.33 5.73
CA VAL A 233 -6.94 11.76 5.94
C VAL A 233 -5.57 12.11 5.38
N GLU A 234 -5.51 13.08 4.46
CA GLU A 234 -4.27 13.54 3.86
C GLU A 234 -4.02 15.01 4.17
N LEU A 235 -2.91 15.27 4.83
CA LEU A 235 -2.45 16.59 5.21
C LEU A 235 -1.34 17.03 4.24
N PHE A 236 -1.42 18.25 3.75
CA PHE A 236 -0.40 18.82 2.86
C PHE A 236 0.35 19.96 3.53
N GLY A 237 1.65 20.00 3.30
CA GLY A 237 2.53 21.05 3.72
C GLY A 237 3.54 21.45 2.65
N LYS A 238 4.38 22.42 3.00
CA LYS A 238 5.46 22.86 2.12
C LYS A 238 6.45 21.74 1.85
N PRO A 239 6.95 21.60 0.62
CA PRO A 239 7.97 20.61 0.30
C PRO A 239 9.30 20.97 1.00
N SER A 240 10.16 19.96 1.13
CA SER A 240 11.48 20.15 1.75
C SER A 240 12.44 20.95 0.86
N THR A 241 12.24 20.92 -0.43
CA THR A 241 13.01 21.65 -1.45
C THR A 241 12.10 22.22 -2.53
N SER A 242 12.59 23.20 -3.29
CA SER A 242 11.85 23.77 -4.44
C SER A 242 11.74 22.85 -5.66
N GLU A 243 12.35 21.66 -5.60
CA GLU A 243 12.24 20.64 -6.68
C GLU A 243 10.93 19.87 -6.63
N TYR A 244 10.24 19.91 -5.47
CA TYR A 244 8.97 19.23 -5.22
C TYR A 244 7.84 20.25 -5.10
N ASP A 245 6.61 19.80 -5.39
CA ASP A 245 5.45 20.70 -5.42
C ASP A 245 4.73 20.75 -4.07
N SER A 246 4.75 19.64 -3.31
CA SER A 246 4.10 19.53 -2.01
C SER A 246 4.72 18.39 -1.20
N ARG A 247 4.57 18.45 0.11
CA ARG A 247 4.84 17.34 1.03
C ARG A 247 3.55 16.89 1.70
N ASN A 248 3.36 15.59 1.89
CA ASN A 248 2.17 15.08 2.53
C ASN A 248 2.45 14.18 3.73
N PHE A 249 1.42 14.07 4.56
CA PHE A 249 1.27 13.08 5.60
C PHE A 249 -0.10 12.42 5.40
N VAL A 250 -0.16 11.10 5.28
CA VAL A 250 -1.40 10.36 5.03
C VAL A 250 -1.67 9.39 6.16
N LEU A 251 -2.81 9.56 6.84
CA LEU A 251 -3.35 8.59 7.77
C LEU A 251 -4.18 7.57 7.00
N CYS A 252 -3.78 6.30 7.07
CA CYS A 252 -4.44 5.18 6.42
C CYS A 252 -5.46 4.47 7.34
N PRO A 253 -6.32 3.59 6.81
CA PRO A 253 -7.07 2.62 7.59
C PRO A 253 -6.13 1.82 8.53
N GLY A 254 -6.61 1.46 9.72
CA GLY A 254 -5.76 0.81 10.74
C GLY A 254 -4.95 1.78 11.60
N SER A 255 -5.07 3.09 11.34
CA SER A 255 -4.44 4.16 12.14
C SER A 255 -2.91 4.24 12.04
N GLU A 256 -2.32 3.70 10.97
CA GLU A 256 -0.94 3.91 10.60
C GLU A 256 -0.80 4.97 9.50
N TYR A 257 0.37 5.61 9.40
CA TYR A 257 0.63 6.57 8.32
C TYR A 257 1.38 5.91 7.16
N ASP A 258 1.09 6.36 5.94
CA ASP A 258 1.81 5.95 4.73
C ASP A 258 3.21 6.57 4.72
N ARG A 259 4.24 5.74 4.54
CA ARG A 259 5.63 6.21 4.39
C ARG A 259 5.88 6.73 2.98
N SER A 260 5.14 6.22 2.02
CA SER A 260 5.17 6.70 0.63
C SER A 260 4.33 7.99 0.47
N PRO A 261 4.41 8.66 -0.68
CA PRO A 261 3.51 9.78 -0.99
C PRO A 261 2.03 9.40 -1.16
N CYS A 262 1.66 8.13 -1.01
CA CYS A 262 0.33 7.56 -1.24
C CYS A 262 -0.16 7.73 -2.70
N GLY A 263 -0.23 6.63 -3.45
CA GLY A 263 -0.64 6.69 -4.87
C GLY A 263 -2.08 7.14 -5.08
N THR A 264 -3.02 6.64 -4.26
CA THR A 264 -4.43 7.01 -4.30
C THR A 264 -4.67 8.41 -3.73
N GLY A 265 -3.91 8.82 -2.68
CA GLY A 265 -3.93 10.18 -2.16
C GLY A 265 -3.41 11.19 -3.17
N THR A 266 -2.26 10.93 -3.78
CA THR A 266 -1.73 11.77 -4.87
C THR A 266 -2.75 11.87 -6.02
N SER A 267 -3.46 10.79 -6.38
CA SER A 267 -4.51 10.80 -7.39
C SER A 267 -5.69 11.71 -7.01
N ALA A 268 -6.13 11.66 -5.75
CA ALA A 268 -7.18 12.54 -5.22
C ALA A 268 -6.71 14.02 -5.22
N LYS A 269 -5.44 14.27 -4.86
CA LYS A 269 -4.84 15.61 -4.92
C LYS A 269 -4.79 16.15 -6.33
N LEU A 270 -4.37 15.34 -7.31
CA LEU A 270 -4.36 15.73 -8.73
C LEU A 270 -5.77 16.10 -9.21
N ALA A 271 -6.81 15.38 -8.78
CA ALA A 271 -8.20 15.69 -9.12
C ALA A 271 -8.63 17.04 -8.54
N CYS A 272 -8.23 17.38 -7.31
CA CYS A 272 -8.49 18.70 -6.73
C CYS A 272 -7.75 19.79 -7.48
N LEU A 273 -6.46 19.59 -7.80
CA LEU A 273 -5.66 20.56 -8.55
C LEU A 273 -6.20 20.81 -9.97
N ALA A 274 -6.64 19.76 -10.66
CA ALA A 274 -7.28 19.85 -11.97
C ALA A 274 -8.60 20.64 -11.88
N ALA A 275 -9.44 20.35 -10.89
CA ALA A 275 -10.70 21.06 -10.67
C ALA A 275 -10.52 22.55 -10.34
N ASP A 276 -9.39 22.92 -9.72
CA ASP A 276 -9.02 24.31 -9.44
C ASP A 276 -8.29 25.00 -10.60
N GLY A 277 -7.96 24.28 -11.68
CA GLY A 277 -7.12 24.79 -12.77
C GLY A 277 -5.68 25.10 -12.36
N LYS A 278 -5.20 24.51 -11.26
CA LYS A 278 -3.85 24.72 -10.71
C LYS A 278 -2.79 23.81 -11.33
N LEU A 279 -3.19 22.74 -11.99
CA LEU A 279 -2.31 21.82 -12.72
C LEU A 279 -2.88 21.59 -14.12
N ALA A 280 -2.07 21.72 -15.16
CA ALA A 280 -2.47 21.42 -16.52
C ALA A 280 -2.45 19.91 -16.80
N GLU A 281 -3.29 19.45 -17.74
CA GLU A 281 -3.26 18.07 -18.23
C GLU A 281 -1.86 17.69 -18.72
N GLY A 282 -1.35 16.53 -18.32
CA GLY A 282 -0.02 16.02 -18.66
C GLY A 282 1.13 16.67 -17.90
N ALA A 283 0.91 17.75 -17.13
CA ALA A 283 1.95 18.32 -16.29
C ALA A 283 2.31 17.40 -15.15
N ILE A 284 3.59 17.39 -14.77
CA ILE A 284 4.11 16.56 -13.68
C ILE A 284 3.96 17.29 -12.36
N TRP A 285 3.37 16.65 -11.37
CA TRP A 285 3.32 17.00 -9.97
C TRP A 285 4.24 16.08 -9.17
N ARG A 286 5.17 16.66 -8.42
CA ARG A 286 6.11 15.90 -7.57
C ARG A 286 5.65 15.96 -6.13
N GLN A 287 5.01 14.87 -5.68
CA GLN A 287 4.55 14.72 -4.31
C GLN A 287 5.63 14.09 -3.45
N GLU A 288 6.11 14.84 -2.45
CA GLU A 288 7.03 14.34 -1.43
C GLU A 288 6.23 13.73 -0.26
N SER A 289 6.69 12.61 0.30
CA SER A 289 6.14 12.02 1.51
C SER A 289 6.75 12.60 2.79
N ILE A 290 6.14 12.29 3.93
CA ILE A 290 6.67 12.68 5.24
C ILE A 290 8.08 12.13 5.52
N VAL A 291 8.47 11.02 4.90
CA VAL A 291 9.82 10.45 5.04
C VAL A 291 10.81 10.93 3.99
N GLY A 292 10.36 11.74 3.00
CA GLY A 292 11.18 12.33 1.94
C GLY A 292 11.28 11.52 0.66
N SER A 293 10.46 10.49 0.46
CA SER A 293 10.33 9.81 -0.84
C SER A 293 9.41 10.61 -1.76
N VAL A 294 9.51 10.39 -3.08
CA VAL A 294 8.78 11.19 -4.08
C VAL A 294 8.06 10.29 -5.07
N PHE A 295 6.80 10.63 -5.37
CA PHE A 295 6.08 10.16 -6.53
C PHE A 295 5.92 11.29 -7.54
N GLU A 296 6.00 10.95 -8.83
CA GLU A 296 5.58 11.81 -9.91
C GLU A 296 4.14 11.45 -10.28
N GLY A 297 3.26 12.44 -10.25
CA GLY A 297 1.88 12.32 -10.67
C GLY A 297 1.59 13.18 -11.89
N SER A 298 0.79 12.68 -12.81
CA SER A 298 0.20 13.43 -13.92
C SER A 298 -1.20 12.92 -14.18
N TYR A 299 -1.95 13.58 -15.04
CA TYR A 299 -3.30 13.12 -15.35
C TYR A 299 -3.68 13.40 -16.80
N ARG A 300 -4.68 12.66 -17.29
CA ARG A 300 -5.47 12.95 -18.48
C ARG A 300 -6.90 13.27 -18.08
N ASN A 301 -7.55 14.19 -18.81
CA ASN A 301 -8.97 14.47 -18.59
C ASN A 301 -9.81 13.23 -18.91
N ALA A 302 -10.86 13.01 -18.13
CA ALA A 302 -11.82 11.92 -18.30
C ALA A 302 -13.25 12.47 -18.18
N ALA A 303 -14.26 11.71 -18.62
CA ALA A 303 -15.66 12.13 -18.62
C ALA A 303 -16.18 12.56 -17.23
N ASN A 304 -15.70 11.91 -16.16
CA ASN A 304 -16.12 12.16 -14.79
C ASN A 304 -14.91 12.46 -13.88
N GLY A 305 -14.09 13.44 -14.26
CA GLY A 305 -12.89 13.82 -13.51
C GLY A 305 -11.61 13.62 -14.31
N ILE A 306 -10.64 12.94 -13.76
CA ILE A 306 -9.33 12.72 -14.38
C ILE A 306 -8.95 11.22 -14.34
N THR A 307 -8.07 10.79 -15.23
CA THR A 307 -7.35 9.50 -15.12
C THR A 307 -5.92 9.80 -14.72
N PRO A 308 -5.56 9.58 -13.44
CA PRO A 308 -4.21 9.86 -12.97
C PRO A 308 -3.22 8.76 -13.35
N THR A 309 -1.98 9.16 -13.55
CA THR A 309 -0.81 8.28 -13.67
C THR A 309 0.15 8.60 -12.54
N ILE A 310 0.50 7.62 -11.74
CA ILE A 310 1.42 7.75 -10.61
C ILE A 310 2.68 6.94 -10.92
N ARG A 311 3.84 7.58 -10.85
CA ARG A 311 5.15 6.97 -11.06
C ARG A 311 5.95 6.96 -9.78
N GLY A 312 6.49 5.80 -9.43
CA GLY A 312 7.36 5.60 -8.28
C GLY A 312 8.37 4.49 -8.55
N ARG A 313 9.19 4.17 -7.55
CA ARG A 313 10.18 3.11 -7.64
C ARG A 313 10.14 2.25 -6.39
N ALA A 314 10.17 0.92 -6.58
CA ALA A 314 10.34 -0.05 -5.52
C ALA A 314 11.78 -0.58 -5.46
N PHE A 315 12.19 -0.96 -4.26
CA PHE A 315 13.49 -1.58 -3.99
C PHE A 315 13.28 -2.87 -3.22
N MET A 316 13.91 -3.96 -3.69
CA MET A 316 13.86 -5.25 -3.00
C MET A 316 14.62 -5.14 -1.67
N CYS A 317 14.02 -5.66 -0.58
CA CYS A 317 14.57 -5.62 0.77
C CYS A 317 15.00 -6.99 1.27
N GLY A 318 14.34 -8.05 0.78
CA GLY A 318 14.64 -9.41 1.22
C GLY A 318 13.82 -10.45 0.47
N GLU A 319 14.30 -11.66 0.52
CA GLU A 319 13.59 -12.85 0.04
C GLU A 319 13.75 -13.98 1.06
N GLY A 320 12.74 -14.85 1.16
CA GLY A 320 12.80 -15.95 2.10
C GLY A 320 11.53 -16.78 2.14
N SER A 321 11.37 -17.50 3.25
CA SER A 321 10.14 -18.23 3.56
C SER A 321 9.74 -17.94 4.99
N LEU A 322 8.48 -17.55 5.18
CA LEU A 322 7.86 -17.58 6.50
C LEU A 322 7.66 -19.03 6.92
N LEU A 323 7.94 -19.32 8.19
CA LEU A 323 7.84 -20.65 8.75
C LEU A 323 6.63 -20.75 9.67
N PHE A 324 5.85 -21.82 9.49
CA PHE A 324 4.65 -22.09 10.27
C PHE A 324 4.81 -23.44 10.94
N ASP A 325 5.07 -23.43 12.24
CA ASP A 325 5.20 -24.61 13.09
C ASP A 325 3.85 -24.85 13.78
N SER A 326 3.27 -26.03 13.59
CA SER A 326 1.97 -26.36 14.19
C SER A 326 1.97 -26.37 15.73
N SER A 327 3.14 -26.42 16.35
CA SER A 327 3.31 -26.32 17.80
C SER A 327 3.43 -24.89 18.32
N ASP A 328 3.59 -23.90 17.43
CA ASP A 328 3.66 -22.48 17.79
C ASP A 328 2.23 -21.92 17.99
N PRO A 329 1.85 -21.48 19.22
CA PRO A 329 0.53 -20.89 19.48
C PRO A 329 0.28 -19.58 18.70
N PHE A 330 1.33 -18.92 18.21
CA PHE A 330 1.28 -17.69 17.42
C PHE A 330 1.58 -17.91 15.93
N GLN A 331 1.56 -19.14 15.45
CA GLN A 331 1.86 -19.44 14.05
C GLN A 331 0.99 -18.63 13.06
N TRP A 332 -0.25 -18.29 13.45
CA TRP A 332 -1.21 -17.54 12.64
C TRP A 332 -1.32 -16.06 13.03
N GLY A 333 -0.32 -15.55 13.75
CA GLY A 333 -0.28 -14.15 14.20
C GLY A 333 -0.88 -13.94 15.59
N ILE A 334 -0.56 -12.78 16.18
CA ILE A 334 -1.16 -12.28 17.41
C ILE A 334 -2.46 -11.57 17.01
N ARG A 335 -3.61 -12.00 17.57
CA ARG A 335 -4.95 -11.49 17.22
C ARG A 335 -5.55 -10.75 18.39
#